data_4001d33b9bda6f15ebe8e54b233ec4c7
#
_entry.id   4001d33b9bda6f15ebe8e54b233ec4c7
#
_cell.length_a   1.000
_cell.length_b   1.000
_cell.length_c   1.000
_cell.angle_alpha   90.00
_cell.angle_beta   90.00
_cell.angle_gamma   90.00
#
_symmetry.space_group_name_H-M   'P 1'
#
loop_
_entity.id
_entity.type
_entity.pdbx_description
1 polymer ?
#
loop_
_entity_poly.entity_id
_entity_poly.type
_entity_poly.pdbx_seq_one_letter_code
_entity_poly.pdbx_strand_id
1 'polypeptide(L)'
;MEYDAYPQDYQTKIATDCFTAGADLILGAHTHCLQGISYISGKPVFYSLGNFVFGQSIDKTVAVKVQVSSDGTVSYGLLPVYAAGGTTKLMDTNSASTLYQYMTQISDGVTIGADGKIN
;
A
#
# COMPACT_ATOMS: atom_id res chain seq x y z
N MET A 1 -6.34 -0.43 15.03
CA MET A 1 -7.70 -1.02 14.96
C MET A 1 -7.93 -1.63 13.59
N GLU A 2 -8.68 -2.69 13.51
CA GLU A 2 -9.10 -3.24 12.22
C GLU A 2 -10.02 -2.23 11.51
N TYR A 3 -9.98 -2.23 10.18
CA TYR A 3 -10.81 -1.38 9.30
C TYR A 3 -10.60 0.14 9.44
N ASP A 4 -9.48 0.58 10.01
CA ASP A 4 -9.11 1.99 10.03
C ASP A 4 -8.16 2.29 8.88
N ALA A 5 -8.54 3.23 8.01
CA ALA A 5 -7.74 3.61 6.84
C ALA A 5 -6.48 4.41 7.20
N TYR A 6 -6.42 4.94 8.41
CA TYR A 6 -5.27 5.71 8.88
C TYR A 6 -4.45 4.90 9.88
N PRO A 7 -3.11 4.93 9.75
CA PRO A 7 -2.25 4.21 10.68
C PRO A 7 -2.35 4.79 12.09
N GLN A 8 -2.28 3.91 13.07
CA GLN A 8 -2.21 4.28 14.48
C GLN A 8 -0.78 4.66 14.88
N ASP A 9 -0.61 5.41 15.94
CA ASP A 9 0.69 5.86 16.42
C ASP A 9 1.69 4.72 16.64
N TYR A 10 1.22 3.57 17.15
CA TYR A 10 2.08 2.42 17.36
C TYR A 10 2.61 1.83 16.03
N GLN A 11 1.83 1.89 14.96
CA GLN A 11 2.26 1.42 13.63
C GLN A 11 3.38 2.31 13.10
N THR A 12 3.21 3.62 13.22
CA THR A 12 4.24 4.59 12.82
C THR A 12 5.51 4.43 13.66
N LYS A 13 5.35 4.19 14.96
CA LYS A 13 6.51 3.95 15.85
C LYS A 13 7.27 2.68 15.45
N ILE A 14 6.57 1.57 15.24
CA ILE A 14 7.20 0.30 14.81
C ILE A 14 7.91 0.50 13.47
N ALA A 15 7.28 1.19 12.51
CA ALA A 15 7.90 1.48 11.22
C ALA A 15 9.19 2.28 11.38
N THR A 16 9.18 3.31 12.22
CA THR A 16 10.36 4.13 12.54
C THR A 16 11.48 3.28 13.15
N ASP A 17 11.15 2.43 14.11
CA ASP A 17 12.11 1.55 14.77
C ASP A 17 12.74 0.55 13.75
N CYS A 18 11.93 0.00 12.86
CA CYS A 18 12.41 -0.90 11.79
C CYS A 18 13.36 -0.18 10.82
N PHE A 19 13.03 1.03 10.39
CA PHE A 19 13.92 1.81 9.52
C PHE A 19 15.22 2.19 10.23
N THR A 20 15.15 2.53 11.50
CA THR A 20 16.35 2.79 12.33
C THR A 20 17.24 1.54 12.42
N ALA A 21 16.63 0.36 12.46
CA ALA A 21 17.34 -0.92 12.48
C ALA A 21 17.88 -1.36 11.12
N GLY A 22 17.59 -0.62 10.04
CA GLY A 22 18.15 -0.86 8.70
C GLY A 22 17.20 -1.40 7.64
N ALA A 23 15.90 -1.41 7.90
CA ALA A 23 14.93 -1.76 6.87
C ALA A 23 14.94 -0.73 5.72
N ASP A 24 14.68 -1.17 4.50
CA ASP A 24 14.58 -0.30 3.31
C ASP A 24 13.13 -0.11 2.85
N LEU A 25 12.26 -1.02 3.21
CA LEU A 25 10.85 -1.04 2.86
C LEU A 25 10.06 -1.74 3.96
N ILE A 26 8.88 -1.24 4.27
CA ILE A 26 7.95 -1.90 5.21
C ILE A 26 6.63 -2.17 4.51
N LEU A 27 6.20 -3.43 4.58
CA LEU A 27 4.89 -3.89 4.14
C LEU A 27 4.14 -4.40 5.36
N GLY A 28 3.12 -3.67 5.76
CA GLY A 28 2.26 -4.01 6.88
C GLY A 28 1.01 -4.77 6.46
N ALA A 29 0.33 -5.33 7.45
CA ALA A 29 -0.89 -6.11 7.29
C ALA A 29 -1.74 -6.03 8.55
N HIS A 30 -2.76 -6.87 8.65
CA HIS A 30 -3.63 -7.11 9.81
C HIS A 30 -4.94 -6.32 9.82
N THR A 31 -4.96 -5.08 9.35
CA THR A 31 -6.15 -4.22 9.50
C THR A 31 -7.33 -4.62 8.62
N HIS A 32 -7.15 -5.56 7.70
CA HIS A 32 -8.16 -6.03 6.74
C HIS A 32 -8.69 -4.96 5.78
N CYS A 33 -8.09 -3.79 5.76
CA CYS A 33 -8.39 -2.71 4.80
C CYS A 33 -7.11 -2.06 4.31
N LEU A 34 -7.21 -1.33 3.21
CA LEU A 34 -6.12 -0.49 2.73
C LEU A 34 -5.87 0.64 3.73
N GLN A 35 -4.62 0.82 4.10
CA GLN A 35 -4.17 2.00 4.85
C GLN A 35 -3.27 2.87 3.98
N GLY A 36 -3.11 4.12 4.38
CA GLY A 36 -2.27 5.07 3.68
C GLY A 36 -0.80 4.64 3.60
N ILE A 37 -0.07 5.31 2.73
CA ILE A 37 1.37 5.14 2.55
C ILE A 37 2.05 6.38 3.09
N SER A 38 3.20 6.22 3.73
CA SER A 38 4.03 7.34 4.17
C SER A 38 5.49 7.08 3.84
N TYR A 39 6.27 8.15 3.80
CA TYR A 39 7.73 8.05 3.77
C TYR A 39 8.29 8.49 5.12
N ILE A 40 9.12 7.63 5.71
CA ILE A 40 9.83 7.91 6.95
C ILE A 40 11.32 7.88 6.64
N SER A 41 12.00 9.00 6.84
CA SER A 41 13.44 9.13 6.51
C SER A 41 13.76 8.73 5.06
N GLY A 42 12.87 9.08 4.12
CA GLY A 42 13.02 8.78 2.70
C GLY A 42 12.71 7.35 2.27
N LYS A 43 12.19 6.51 3.18
CA LYS A 43 11.85 5.11 2.93
C LYS A 43 10.35 4.88 3.06
N PRO A 44 9.73 4.10 2.15
CA PRO A 44 8.28 3.94 2.14
C PRO A 44 7.80 2.91 3.15
N VAL A 45 6.67 3.21 3.77
CA VAL A 45 5.89 2.26 4.57
C VAL A 45 4.47 2.15 3.99
N PHE A 46 4.10 0.94 3.65
CA PHE A 46 2.74 0.55 3.27
C PHE A 46 2.11 -0.07 4.50
N TYR A 47 1.30 0.68 5.22
CA TYR A 47 0.81 0.24 6.53
C TYR A 47 -0.12 -0.97 6.44
N SER A 48 -0.94 -1.07 5.41
CA SER A 48 -1.71 -2.28 5.12
C SER A 48 -2.13 -2.32 3.64
N LEU A 49 -2.03 -3.49 3.05
CA LEU A 49 -2.43 -3.75 1.67
C LEU A 49 -3.87 -4.28 1.56
N GLY A 50 -4.58 -4.42 2.69
CA GLY A 50 -5.93 -4.98 2.73
C GLY A 50 -5.95 -6.49 2.55
N ASN A 51 -7.12 -7.01 2.21
CA ASN A 51 -7.35 -8.44 2.00
C ASN A 51 -7.05 -8.82 0.55
N PHE A 52 -5.93 -9.50 0.30
CA PHE A 52 -5.57 -9.94 -1.04
C PHE A 52 -6.31 -11.21 -1.47
N VAL A 53 -6.43 -12.17 -0.56
CA VAL A 53 -7.28 -13.37 -0.70
C VAL A 53 -7.96 -13.59 0.64
N PHE A 54 -9.25 -13.29 0.73
CA PHE A 54 -9.96 -13.39 2.00
C PHE A 54 -11.47 -13.43 1.80
N GLY A 55 -12.14 -14.35 2.50
CA GLY A 55 -13.57 -14.35 2.70
C GLY A 55 -14.43 -14.32 1.45
N GLN A 56 -15.64 -13.81 1.61
CA GLN A 56 -16.67 -13.78 0.57
C GLN A 56 -17.02 -12.37 0.08
N SER A 57 -16.62 -11.34 0.83
CA SER A 57 -16.88 -9.95 0.45
C SER A 57 -15.93 -9.50 -0.69
N ILE A 58 -16.40 -8.53 -1.46
CA ILE A 58 -15.56 -7.88 -2.47
C ILE A 58 -14.75 -6.80 -1.77
N ASP A 59 -13.44 -6.99 -1.73
CA ASP A 59 -12.51 -6.04 -1.15
C ASP A 59 -11.61 -5.43 -2.22
N LYS A 60 -11.27 -4.17 -2.01
CA LYS A 60 -10.22 -3.47 -2.76
C LYS A 60 -8.89 -3.77 -2.08
N THR A 61 -7.92 -4.17 -2.87
CA THR A 61 -6.57 -4.43 -2.38
C THR A 61 -5.55 -4.02 -3.44
N VAL A 62 -4.29 -4.07 -3.08
CA VAL A 62 -3.20 -3.77 -4.00
C VAL A 62 -2.09 -4.81 -3.85
N ALA A 63 -1.39 -5.06 -4.95
CA ALA A 63 -0.05 -5.61 -4.89
C ALA A 63 0.96 -4.48 -5.03
N VAL A 64 2.07 -4.57 -4.34
CA VAL A 64 3.17 -3.59 -4.44
C VAL A 64 4.20 -4.12 -5.42
N LYS A 65 4.51 -3.31 -6.43
CA LYS A 65 5.60 -3.57 -7.36
C LYS A 65 6.82 -2.78 -6.92
N VAL A 66 7.91 -3.47 -6.65
CA VAL A 66 9.20 -2.86 -6.32
C VAL A 66 10.15 -3.12 -7.48
N GLN A 67 10.73 -2.06 -8.02
CA GLN A 67 11.70 -2.16 -9.12
C GLN A 67 13.03 -1.60 -8.65
N VAL A 68 14.06 -2.44 -8.67
CA VAL A 68 15.42 -2.08 -8.32
C VAL A 68 16.25 -2.05 -9.59
N SER A 69 16.81 -0.89 -9.91
CA SER A 69 17.69 -0.72 -11.07
C SER A 69 19.13 -1.12 -10.72
N SER A 70 19.94 -1.38 -11.75
CA SER A 70 21.34 -1.80 -11.58
C SER A 70 22.21 -0.75 -10.87
N ASP A 71 21.83 0.52 -10.90
CA ASP A 71 22.48 1.63 -10.21
C ASP A 71 22.04 1.78 -8.74
N GLY A 72 21.15 0.89 -8.25
CA GLY A 72 20.59 0.93 -6.90
C GLY A 72 19.37 1.81 -6.74
N THR A 73 18.89 2.48 -7.79
CA THR A 73 17.64 3.25 -7.74
C THR A 73 16.45 2.33 -7.55
N VAL A 74 15.55 2.68 -6.62
CA VAL A 74 14.35 1.90 -6.31
C VAL A 74 13.11 2.72 -6.62
N SER A 75 12.16 2.11 -7.31
CA SER A 75 10.84 2.69 -7.56
C SER A 75 9.74 1.75 -7.08
N TYR A 76 8.59 2.33 -6.75
CA TYR A 76 7.45 1.62 -6.18
C TYR A 76 6.20 1.92 -6.99
N GLY A 77 5.36 0.93 -7.17
CA GLY A 77 4.07 1.07 -7.84
C GLY A 77 3.02 0.18 -7.21
N LEU A 78 1.76 0.53 -7.45
CA LEU A 78 0.60 -0.26 -7.02
C LEU A 78 -0.02 -0.97 -8.22
N LEU A 79 -0.37 -2.24 -8.03
CA LEU A 79 -1.25 -2.98 -8.92
C LEU A 79 -2.61 -3.08 -8.23
N PRO A 80 -3.67 -2.47 -8.79
CA PRO A 80 -4.98 -2.44 -8.15
C PRO A 80 -5.72 -3.74 -8.40
N VAL A 81 -6.28 -4.29 -7.35
CA VAL A 81 -6.84 -5.65 -7.36
C VAL A 81 -8.18 -5.70 -6.63
N TYR A 82 -9.12 -6.47 -7.16
CA TYR A 82 -10.29 -6.96 -6.43
C TYR A 82 -10.01 -8.34 -5.85
N ALA A 83 -10.33 -8.50 -4.57
CA ALA A 83 -10.39 -9.80 -3.92
C ALA A 83 -11.87 -10.13 -3.66
N ALA A 84 -12.33 -11.26 -4.18
CA ALA A 84 -13.72 -11.69 -4.04
C ALA A 84 -13.83 -13.21 -4.09
N GLY A 85 -14.57 -13.80 -3.14
CA GLY A 85 -14.86 -15.25 -3.15
C GLY A 85 -13.62 -16.15 -3.17
N GLY A 86 -12.53 -15.73 -2.55
CA GLY A 86 -11.28 -16.47 -2.52
C GLY A 86 -10.43 -16.33 -3.79
N THR A 87 -10.81 -15.45 -4.71
CA THR A 87 -10.05 -15.17 -5.94
C THR A 87 -9.61 -13.72 -5.99
N THR A 88 -8.59 -13.45 -6.79
CA THR A 88 -7.99 -12.14 -6.95
C THR A 88 -7.95 -11.78 -8.43
N LYS A 89 -8.36 -10.56 -8.77
CA LYS A 89 -8.44 -10.08 -10.16
C LYS A 89 -7.98 -8.63 -10.27
N LEU A 90 -7.21 -8.33 -11.31
CA LEU A 90 -6.83 -6.94 -11.61
C LEU A 90 -8.06 -6.08 -11.90
N MET A 91 -8.03 -4.85 -11.43
CA MET A 91 -9.07 -3.85 -11.74
C MET A 91 -8.93 -3.36 -13.19
N ASP A 92 -10.08 -2.95 -13.77
CA ASP A 92 -10.09 -2.16 -14.99
C ASP A 92 -9.51 -0.75 -14.76
N THR A 93 -9.28 0.00 -15.84
CA THR A 93 -8.66 1.33 -15.80
C THR A 93 -9.46 2.33 -14.97
N ASN A 94 -10.78 2.32 -15.05
CA ASN A 94 -11.63 3.26 -14.31
C ASN A 94 -11.62 2.95 -12.81
N SER A 95 -11.75 1.70 -12.44
CA SER A 95 -11.69 1.25 -11.04
C SER A 95 -10.31 1.48 -10.46
N ALA A 96 -9.25 1.23 -11.22
CA ALA A 96 -7.88 1.52 -10.84
C ALA A 96 -7.67 3.01 -10.54
N SER A 97 -8.15 3.90 -11.40
CA SER A 97 -8.07 5.35 -11.20
C SER A 97 -8.73 5.79 -9.89
N THR A 98 -9.92 5.28 -9.61
CA THR A 98 -10.64 5.55 -8.36
C THR A 98 -9.85 5.06 -7.15
N LEU A 99 -9.24 3.88 -7.23
CA LEU A 99 -8.42 3.34 -6.16
C LEU A 99 -7.17 4.20 -5.92
N TYR A 100 -6.48 4.63 -6.96
CA TYR A 100 -5.29 5.48 -6.84
C TYR A 100 -5.60 6.84 -6.21
N GLN A 101 -6.74 7.42 -6.55
CA GLN A 101 -7.23 8.66 -5.92
C GLN A 101 -7.51 8.44 -4.43
N TYR A 102 -8.16 7.35 -4.09
CA TYR A 102 -8.43 6.97 -2.70
C TYR A 102 -7.12 6.78 -1.91
N MET A 103 -6.18 6.03 -2.46
CA MET A 103 -4.87 5.80 -1.82
C MET A 103 -4.09 7.10 -1.63
N THR A 104 -4.14 8.00 -2.60
CA THR A 104 -3.53 9.34 -2.47
C THR A 104 -4.19 10.12 -1.33
N GLN A 105 -5.51 10.07 -1.22
CA GLN A 105 -6.27 10.81 -0.20
C GLN A 105 -5.94 10.34 1.22
N ILE A 106 -5.79 9.03 1.43
CA ILE A 106 -5.52 8.48 2.78
C ILE A 106 -4.02 8.42 3.11
N SER A 107 -3.14 8.75 2.17
CA SER A 107 -1.68 8.76 2.36
C SER A 107 -1.19 10.13 2.79
N ASP A 108 -0.02 10.16 3.42
CA ASP A 108 0.61 11.39 3.88
C ASP A 108 1.79 11.77 2.97
N GLY A 109 1.63 12.88 2.22
CA GLY A 109 2.67 13.40 1.33
C GLY A 109 3.01 12.49 0.15
N VAL A 110 2.14 11.57 -0.19
CA VAL A 110 2.34 10.59 -1.28
C VAL A 110 1.24 10.75 -2.31
N THR A 111 1.62 10.80 -3.57
CA THR A 111 0.69 10.78 -4.71
C THR A 111 0.88 9.53 -5.54
N ILE A 112 -0.21 9.02 -6.09
CA ILE A 112 -0.17 7.83 -6.95
C ILE A 112 -0.62 8.24 -8.35
N GLY A 113 0.25 8.02 -9.32
CA GLY A 113 -0.01 8.34 -10.72
C GLY A 113 -1.03 7.41 -11.36
N ALA A 114 -1.49 7.78 -12.55
CA ALA A 114 -2.47 7.00 -13.32
C ALA A 114 -1.97 5.59 -13.69
N ASP A 115 -0.66 5.39 -13.69
CA ASP A 115 0.02 4.11 -13.92
C ASP A 115 0.27 3.31 -12.63
N GLY A 116 -0.16 3.82 -11.49
CA GLY A 116 0.06 3.23 -10.18
C GLY A 116 1.40 3.57 -9.55
N LYS A 117 2.25 4.33 -10.22
CA LYS A 117 3.55 4.72 -9.68
C LYS A 117 3.40 5.67 -8.50
N ILE A 118 4.19 5.41 -7.45
CA ILE A 118 4.22 6.22 -6.24
C ILE A 118 5.27 7.31 -6.39
N ASN A 119 4.86 8.52 -6.07
CA ASN A 119 5.72 9.70 -6.09
C ASN A 119 5.81 10.35 -4.71
#